data_010465f242d5937e849d26958a975e3d
#
_entry.id   010465f242d5937e849d26958a975e3d
#
_cell.length_a   1.000
_cell.length_b   1.000
_cell.length_c   1.000
_cell.angle_alpha   90.00
_cell.angle_beta   90.00
_cell.angle_gamma   90.00
#
_symmetry.space_group_name_H-M   'P 1'
#
loop_
_entity.id
_entity.type
_entity.pdbx_description
1 polymer ?
#
loop_
_entity_poly.entity_id
_entity_poly.type
_entity_poly.pdbx_seq_one_letter_code
_entity_poly.pdbx_strand_id
1 'polypeptide(L)'
;MKKLKGCLSVIVLLMVIGAIGSTFGKDGESSANTSSDSKVQKEVTNTIKSTKKKASQKKARKTYGVGDVVKVGDVEYTFNSLSQATSVGSEYFGETAQGVYLLVNITVKNNGKESLSVSDDFFKIYKGDTEYKSDSEASLYANDNTGFFLEEINPGNSVTSTVAIDVPQDVANAKGLQLQVQTGVWGTEKARINIQ
;
A
#
# COMPACT_ATOMS: atom_id res chain seq x y z
N MET A 1 25.92 46.00 -20.27
CA MET A 1 24.67 46.33 -20.98
C MET A 1 24.43 45.30 -22.06
N LYS A 2 23.60 44.30 -21.84
CA LYS A 2 22.93 43.51 -22.91
C LYS A 2 21.65 42.92 -22.28
N LYS A 3 20.53 43.47 -22.74
CA LYS A 3 19.18 43.06 -22.36
C LYS A 3 18.84 41.78 -23.12
N LEU A 4 18.39 40.74 -22.44
CA LEU A 4 17.73 39.60 -23.07
C LEU A 4 16.24 39.67 -22.78
N LYS A 5 15.47 39.76 -23.85
CA LYS A 5 14.01 39.87 -23.90
C LYS A 5 13.37 38.50 -23.66
N GLY A 6 12.23 38.54 -22.99
CA GLY A 6 11.41 37.39 -22.66
C GLY A 6 10.79 36.68 -23.87
N CYS A 7 10.34 35.48 -23.58
CA CYS A 7 9.37 34.76 -24.36
C CYS A 7 8.36 34.12 -23.40
N LEU A 8 7.22 34.80 -23.23
CA LEU A 8 6.03 34.21 -22.60
C LEU A 8 5.37 33.32 -23.65
N SER A 9 5.37 32.02 -23.41
CA SER A 9 4.49 31.11 -24.15
C SER A 9 3.25 30.85 -23.32
N VAL A 10 2.17 31.50 -23.74
CA VAL A 10 0.81 31.23 -23.24
C VAL A 10 0.29 29.99 -23.97
N ILE A 11 0.10 28.89 -23.27
CA ILE A 11 -0.61 27.73 -23.80
C ILE A 11 -2.07 27.89 -23.43
N VAL A 12 -2.90 28.21 -24.43
CA VAL A 12 -4.36 28.20 -24.32
C VAL A 12 -4.86 26.77 -24.45
N LEU A 13 -5.45 26.25 -23.38
CA LEU A 13 -6.11 24.95 -23.36
C LEU A 13 -7.57 25.14 -23.80
N LEU A 14 -7.90 24.68 -24.98
CA LEU A 14 -9.28 24.65 -25.51
C LEU A 14 -10.04 23.46 -24.88
N MET A 15 -11.04 23.79 -24.07
CA MET A 15 -12.09 22.83 -23.65
C MET A 15 -13.10 22.66 -24.78
N VAL A 16 -13.24 21.46 -25.29
CA VAL A 16 -14.34 21.07 -26.16
C VAL A 16 -15.39 20.39 -25.30
N ILE A 17 -16.51 21.09 -25.13
CA ILE A 17 -17.73 20.54 -24.52
C ILE A 17 -18.56 19.93 -25.66
N GLY A 18 -18.69 18.61 -25.66
CA GLY A 18 -19.60 17.89 -26.54
C GLY A 18 -20.87 17.49 -25.82
N ALA A 19 -21.94 18.20 -26.03
CA ALA A 19 -23.29 17.82 -25.66
C ALA A 19 -23.95 17.04 -26.81
N ILE A 20 -24.49 15.86 -26.52
CA ILE A 20 -25.45 15.12 -27.36
C ILE A 20 -26.45 14.54 -26.38
N GLY A 21 -27.70 14.96 -26.28
CA GLY A 21 -28.75 14.99 -27.29
C GLY A 21 -29.63 13.79 -27.04
N SER A 22 -30.71 14.02 -26.24
CA SER A 22 -31.85 13.12 -25.99
C SER A 22 -32.64 12.83 -27.25
N THR A 23 -33.15 11.58 -27.40
CA THR A 23 -34.41 11.37 -28.09
C THR A 23 -35.23 10.32 -27.37
N PHE A 24 -36.34 10.76 -27.02
CA PHE A 24 -37.61 10.25 -26.57
C PHE A 24 -38.23 9.32 -27.62
N GLY A 25 -38.77 8.19 -27.21
CA GLY A 25 -39.64 7.33 -28.03
C GLY A 25 -40.52 6.51 -27.14
N LYS A 26 -41.80 6.87 -27.15
CA LYS A 26 -42.93 6.45 -26.40
C LYS A 26 -43.76 5.45 -27.22
N ASP A 27 -44.59 4.70 -26.53
CA ASP A 27 -45.80 3.91 -26.92
C ASP A 27 -45.60 2.41 -27.21
N GLY A 28 -46.36 1.62 -26.51
CA GLY A 28 -47.70 1.10 -26.59
C GLY A 28 -47.77 -0.23 -25.84
N GLU A 29 -48.46 -0.27 -24.87
CA GLU A 29 -49.78 -0.83 -24.55
C GLU A 29 -50.09 -2.27 -25.01
N SER A 30 -50.51 -3.02 -24.01
CA SER A 30 -51.75 -3.79 -23.92
C SER A 30 -51.68 -5.33 -23.94
N SER A 31 -52.26 -5.82 -22.90
CA SER A 31 -53.28 -6.84 -22.68
C SER A 31 -52.87 -8.27 -22.51
N ALA A 32 -53.04 -8.70 -21.33
CA ALA A 32 -54.16 -9.39 -20.69
C ALA A 32 -54.33 -10.89 -21.03
N ASN A 33 -54.52 -11.60 -19.95
CA ASN A 33 -55.38 -12.75 -19.66
C ASN A 33 -54.77 -14.15 -19.87
N THR A 34 -54.89 -15.05 -18.95
CA THR A 34 -55.92 -15.59 -18.09
C THR A 34 -55.52 -17.04 -17.75
N SER A 35 -55.65 -17.36 -16.48
CA SER A 35 -56.11 -18.60 -15.84
C SER A 35 -55.65 -19.97 -16.32
N SER A 36 -55.20 -20.80 -15.44
CA SER A 36 -55.87 -21.75 -14.58
C SER A 36 -54.92 -22.84 -14.11
N ASP A 37 -54.80 -22.98 -12.83
CA ASP A 37 -55.29 -24.09 -12.01
C ASP A 37 -54.84 -25.51 -12.41
N SER A 38 -54.06 -26.11 -11.52
CA SER A 38 -54.35 -27.41 -10.92
C SER A 38 -53.16 -27.93 -10.06
N LYS A 39 -53.45 -27.99 -8.76
CA LYS A 39 -53.04 -29.00 -7.80
C LYS A 39 -52.31 -30.25 -8.34
N VAL A 40 -51.27 -30.71 -7.65
CA VAL A 40 -51.24 -31.97 -6.89
C VAL A 40 -49.97 -32.04 -6.01
N GLN A 41 -50.19 -32.51 -4.83
CA GLN A 41 -49.34 -32.75 -3.69
C GLN A 41 -48.25 -33.83 -3.89
N LYS A 42 -47.29 -33.77 -2.92
CA LYS A 42 -46.40 -34.82 -2.37
C LYS A 42 -45.07 -34.95 -3.13
N GLU A 43 -43.91 -34.91 -2.48
CA GLU A 43 -43.49 -35.73 -1.37
C GLU A 43 -42.24 -35.13 -0.72
N VAL A 44 -42.12 -35.29 0.57
CA VAL A 44 -41.04 -34.93 1.46
C VAL A 44 -39.85 -35.82 1.18
N THR A 45 -38.69 -35.25 0.88
CA THR A 45 -37.42 -35.96 1.15
C THR A 45 -36.43 -34.94 1.70
N ASN A 46 -36.19 -35.11 2.99
CA ASN A 46 -35.09 -34.50 3.74
C ASN A 46 -33.74 -34.83 3.09
N THR A 47 -33.09 -33.84 2.53
CA THR A 47 -31.65 -33.94 2.35
C THR A 47 -31.00 -32.75 3.08
N ILE A 48 -30.50 -33.09 4.26
CA ILE A 48 -29.66 -32.23 5.08
C ILE A 48 -28.41 -31.93 4.30
N LYS A 49 -28.39 -30.75 3.64
CA LYS A 49 -27.18 -30.21 3.00
C LYS A 49 -26.33 -29.58 4.10
N SER A 50 -25.43 -30.40 4.63
CA SER A 50 -24.34 -29.99 5.49
C SER A 50 -23.62 -28.79 4.88
N THR A 51 -23.90 -27.60 5.40
CA THR A 51 -23.11 -26.40 5.15
C THR A 51 -21.75 -26.60 5.81
N LYS A 52 -20.79 -27.05 5.04
CA LYS A 52 -19.40 -27.10 5.41
C LYS A 52 -18.93 -25.65 5.62
N LYS A 53 -19.02 -25.20 6.86
CA LYS A 53 -18.42 -23.96 7.35
C LYS A 53 -16.92 -24.07 7.06
N LYS A 54 -16.47 -23.38 6.01
CA LYS A 54 -15.05 -23.27 5.66
C LYS A 54 -14.40 -22.52 6.83
N ALA A 55 -13.84 -23.27 7.75
CA ALA A 55 -13.00 -22.74 8.81
C ALA A 55 -11.83 -22.05 8.11
N SER A 56 -11.83 -20.73 8.16
CA SER A 56 -10.65 -19.93 7.84
C SER A 56 -9.55 -20.39 8.81
N GLN A 57 -8.67 -21.23 8.35
CA GLN A 57 -7.45 -21.58 9.07
C GLN A 57 -6.68 -20.26 9.20
N LYS A 58 -6.69 -19.70 10.40
CA LYS A 58 -5.80 -18.65 10.83
C LYS A 58 -4.37 -19.21 10.73
N LYS A 59 -3.76 -19.07 9.55
CA LYS A 59 -2.37 -19.43 9.29
C LYS A 59 -1.56 -18.76 10.40
N ALA A 60 -0.90 -19.55 11.26
CA ALA A 60 -0.04 -19.02 12.30
C ALA A 60 0.90 -17.99 11.65
N ARG A 61 0.81 -16.73 12.06
CA ARG A 61 1.67 -15.67 11.52
C ARG A 61 3.09 -16.02 11.93
N LYS A 62 3.92 -16.34 10.94
CA LYS A 62 5.35 -16.56 11.18
C LYS A 62 5.90 -15.26 11.78
N THR A 63 6.56 -15.38 12.92
CA THR A 63 7.26 -14.26 13.54
C THR A 63 8.60 -14.13 12.86
N TYR A 64 8.89 -12.96 12.31
CA TYR A 64 10.18 -12.63 11.73
C TYR A 64 10.91 -11.67 12.66
N GLY A 65 12.23 -11.74 12.69
CA GLY A 65 13.11 -10.89 13.48
C GLY A 65 14.14 -10.14 12.61
N VAL A 66 15.09 -9.49 13.27
CA VAL A 66 16.21 -8.82 12.61
C VAL A 66 17.04 -9.84 11.81
N GLY A 67 17.31 -9.52 10.55
CA GLY A 67 18.07 -10.39 9.62
C GLY A 67 17.24 -11.47 8.93
N ASP A 68 15.98 -11.68 9.34
CA ASP A 68 15.11 -12.64 8.67
C ASP A 68 14.66 -12.13 7.30
N VAL A 69 14.64 -13.03 6.33
CA VAL A 69 14.13 -12.76 4.99
C VAL A 69 12.63 -13.05 4.93
N VAL A 70 11.86 -12.06 4.54
CA VAL A 70 10.41 -12.14 4.33
C VAL A 70 10.12 -12.07 2.85
N LYS A 71 9.53 -13.13 2.30
CA LYS A 71 9.15 -13.18 0.89
C LYS A 71 7.71 -12.75 0.70
N VAL A 72 7.50 -11.77 -0.19
CA VAL A 72 6.20 -11.26 -0.58
C VAL A 72 6.16 -11.25 -2.11
N GLY A 73 5.44 -12.20 -2.71
CA GLY A 73 5.52 -12.43 -4.15
C GLY A 73 6.95 -12.79 -4.59
N ASP A 74 7.44 -12.08 -5.58
CA ASP A 74 8.81 -12.21 -6.07
C ASP A 74 9.81 -11.23 -5.41
N VAL A 75 9.40 -10.57 -4.34
CA VAL A 75 10.24 -9.62 -3.59
C VAL A 75 10.65 -10.21 -2.25
N GLU A 76 11.90 -10.05 -1.89
CA GLU A 76 12.43 -10.39 -0.58
C GLU A 76 12.76 -9.11 0.21
N TYR A 77 12.29 -9.08 1.45
CA TYR A 77 12.55 -8.01 2.42
C TYR A 77 13.37 -8.54 3.57
N THR A 78 14.47 -7.85 3.88
CA THR A 78 15.29 -8.15 5.07
C THR A 78 15.25 -6.95 6.00
N PHE A 79 14.66 -7.10 7.17
CA PHE A 79 14.68 -6.10 8.23
C PHE A 79 16.05 -6.15 8.92
N ASN A 80 16.86 -5.10 8.74
CA ASN A 80 18.24 -5.07 9.23
C ASN A 80 18.36 -4.51 10.64
N SER A 81 17.72 -3.37 10.91
CA SER A 81 17.75 -2.71 12.21
C SER A 81 16.61 -1.74 12.44
N LEU A 82 16.38 -1.43 13.71
CA LEU A 82 15.50 -0.37 14.20
C LEU A 82 16.29 0.54 15.12
N SER A 83 16.22 1.84 14.89
CA SER A 83 16.74 2.86 15.78
C SER A 83 15.74 3.99 15.98
N GLN A 84 16.04 4.89 16.91
CA GLN A 84 15.21 6.06 17.21
C GLN A 84 16.04 7.33 17.05
N ALA A 85 15.41 8.39 16.54
CA ALA A 85 16.01 9.70 16.44
C ALA A 85 14.94 10.79 16.62
N THR A 86 15.30 11.91 17.20
CA THR A 86 14.43 13.09 17.29
C THR A 86 14.48 13.95 16.03
N SER A 87 15.55 13.80 15.24
CA SER A 87 15.75 14.49 13.97
C SER A 87 16.59 13.63 13.02
N VAL A 88 16.47 13.88 11.73
CA VAL A 88 17.26 13.25 10.65
C VAL A 88 17.84 14.32 9.75
N GLY A 89 18.95 14.01 9.06
CA GLY A 89 19.65 14.93 8.19
C GLY A 89 20.79 15.69 8.90
N SER A 90 21.13 16.86 8.38
CA SER A 90 22.20 17.71 8.87
C SER A 90 21.64 18.92 9.63
N GLU A 91 22.54 19.73 10.24
CA GLU A 91 22.17 20.96 10.94
C GLU A 91 21.39 21.97 10.07
N TYR A 92 21.65 21.96 8.75
CA TYR A 92 21.06 22.93 7.83
C TYR A 92 19.94 22.34 6.95
N PHE A 93 19.94 21.03 6.79
CA PHE A 93 18.97 20.31 5.95
C PHE A 93 18.55 19.03 6.67
N GLY A 94 17.35 19.00 7.16
CA GLY A 94 16.82 17.86 7.89
C GLY A 94 15.41 18.10 8.42
N GLU A 95 14.85 17.08 9.01
CA GLU A 95 13.53 17.07 9.59
C GLU A 95 13.58 16.72 11.07
N THR A 96 12.67 17.31 11.85
CA THR A 96 12.48 17.05 13.28
C THR A 96 11.14 16.39 13.50
N ALA A 97 11.14 15.26 14.22
CA ALA A 97 9.94 14.52 14.52
C ALA A 97 8.98 15.34 15.42
N GLN A 98 7.69 15.17 15.23
CA GLN A 98 6.69 15.68 16.18
C GLN A 98 6.73 14.89 17.50
N GLY A 99 7.04 13.58 17.40
CA GLY A 99 7.29 12.69 18.51
C GLY A 99 8.72 12.16 18.47
N VAL A 100 8.91 11.02 17.84
CA VAL A 100 10.23 10.42 17.61
C VAL A 100 10.18 9.61 16.33
N TYR A 101 11.21 9.70 15.50
CA TYR A 101 11.36 8.84 14.34
C TYR A 101 11.77 7.42 14.76
N LEU A 102 11.01 6.44 14.30
CA LEU A 102 11.47 5.07 14.17
C LEU A 102 12.16 4.93 12.83
N LEU A 103 13.47 4.69 12.86
CA LEU A 103 14.32 4.53 11.67
C LEU A 103 14.45 3.04 11.39
N VAL A 104 13.76 2.59 10.34
CA VAL A 104 13.73 1.19 9.90
C VAL A 104 14.71 1.01 8.76
N ASN A 105 15.84 0.34 9.00
CA ASN A 105 16.76 -0.03 7.93
C ASN A 105 16.33 -1.38 7.33
N ILE A 106 16.10 -1.39 6.01
CA ILE A 106 15.57 -2.55 5.30
C ILE A 106 16.25 -2.73 3.95
N THR A 107 16.48 -4.00 3.59
CA THR A 107 16.95 -4.39 2.26
C THR A 107 15.77 -4.95 1.48
N VAL A 108 15.60 -4.47 0.24
CA VAL A 108 14.60 -4.96 -0.74
C VAL A 108 15.36 -5.60 -1.88
N LYS A 109 15.02 -6.85 -2.21
CA LYS A 109 15.60 -7.59 -3.33
C LYS A 109 14.52 -7.98 -4.32
N ASN A 110 14.73 -7.66 -5.57
CA ASN A 110 13.86 -8.05 -6.68
C ASN A 110 14.28 -9.41 -7.26
N ASN A 111 13.50 -10.46 -6.99
CA ASN A 111 13.69 -11.77 -7.62
C ASN A 111 12.73 -11.99 -8.80
N GLY A 112 11.99 -10.95 -9.20
CA GLY A 112 11.10 -10.96 -10.36
C GLY A 112 11.85 -10.90 -11.68
N LYS A 113 11.09 -10.75 -12.76
CA LYS A 113 11.62 -10.67 -14.12
C LYS A 113 11.56 -9.26 -14.72
N GLU A 114 10.89 -8.35 -14.02
CA GLU A 114 10.69 -6.96 -14.41
C GLU A 114 11.28 -6.04 -13.35
N SER A 115 11.57 -4.78 -13.70
CA SER A 115 11.99 -3.76 -12.75
C SER A 115 10.89 -3.54 -11.70
N LEU A 116 11.29 -3.41 -10.45
CA LEU A 116 10.43 -3.18 -9.30
C LEU A 116 10.57 -1.73 -8.84
N SER A 117 9.50 -0.94 -8.97
CA SER A 117 9.44 0.37 -8.34
C SER A 117 9.16 0.20 -6.84
N VAL A 118 9.98 0.82 -6.02
CA VAL A 118 9.86 0.85 -4.56
C VAL A 118 9.75 2.28 -4.07
N SER A 119 8.91 2.50 -3.09
CA SER A 119 8.76 3.78 -2.42
C SER A 119 8.68 3.56 -0.90
N ASP A 120 9.05 4.57 -0.11
CA ASP A 120 9.01 4.53 1.35
C ASP A 120 7.58 4.31 1.89
N ASP A 121 6.53 4.71 1.16
CA ASP A 121 5.13 4.50 1.52
C ASP A 121 4.69 3.01 1.48
N PHE A 122 5.53 2.11 0.97
CA PHE A 122 5.32 0.66 1.04
C PHE A 122 5.56 0.12 2.45
N PHE A 123 6.16 0.91 3.31
CA PHE A 123 6.53 0.55 4.68
C PHE A 123 5.68 1.30 5.69
N LYS A 124 5.10 0.55 6.63
CA LYS A 124 4.23 1.10 7.68
C LYS A 124 4.47 0.37 8.98
N ILE A 125 4.42 1.08 10.09
CA ILE A 125 4.44 0.48 11.42
C ILE A 125 3.01 0.34 11.94
N TYR A 126 2.76 -0.77 12.61
CA TYR A 126 1.51 -1.05 13.28
C TYR A 126 1.73 -1.32 14.77
N LYS A 127 0.89 -0.71 15.61
CA LYS A 127 0.70 -1.07 17.01
C LYS A 127 -0.75 -1.55 17.17
N GLY A 128 -0.94 -2.86 17.21
CA GLY A 128 -2.28 -3.45 17.09
C GLY A 128 -2.92 -3.10 15.75
N ASP A 129 -4.03 -2.38 15.77
CA ASP A 129 -4.76 -1.94 14.57
C ASP A 129 -4.40 -0.50 14.15
N THR A 130 -3.60 0.21 14.93
CA THR A 130 -3.19 1.58 14.61
C THR A 130 -2.03 1.57 13.62
N GLU A 131 -2.22 2.29 12.50
CA GLU A 131 -1.25 2.43 11.41
C GLU A 131 -0.46 3.74 11.57
N TYR A 132 0.86 3.66 11.43
CA TYR A 132 1.78 4.78 11.32
C TYR A 132 2.47 4.70 9.96
N LYS A 133 2.38 5.77 9.20
CA LYS A 133 2.94 5.85 7.84
C LYS A 133 4.38 6.35 7.87
N SER A 134 5.11 6.03 6.82
CA SER A 134 6.40 6.65 6.53
C SER A 134 6.25 8.16 6.33
N ASP A 135 7.30 8.87 6.72
CA ASP A 135 7.53 10.27 6.40
C ASP A 135 8.56 10.30 5.27
N SER A 136 8.12 10.69 4.07
CA SER A 136 8.96 10.64 2.86
C SER A 136 10.10 11.65 2.91
N GLU A 137 9.85 12.83 3.47
CA GLU A 137 10.88 13.87 3.60
C GLU A 137 11.92 13.47 4.63
N ALA A 138 11.50 13.02 5.80
CA ALA A 138 12.40 12.48 6.81
C ALA A 138 13.15 11.24 6.32
N SER A 139 12.51 10.37 5.55
CA SER A 139 13.16 9.19 4.95
C SER A 139 14.27 9.58 3.98
N LEU A 140 14.05 10.66 3.19
CA LEU A 140 15.09 11.20 2.32
C LEU A 140 16.32 11.68 3.12
N TYR A 141 16.11 12.42 4.20
CA TYR A 141 17.20 12.91 5.05
C TYR A 141 17.84 11.83 5.94
N ALA A 142 17.18 10.72 6.15
CA ALA A 142 17.73 9.57 6.89
C ALA A 142 18.73 8.74 6.08
N ASN A 143 18.96 9.09 4.80
CA ASN A 143 19.86 8.38 3.88
C ASN A 143 20.88 9.33 3.28
N ASP A 144 22.07 8.81 2.92
CA ASP A 144 23.10 9.56 2.20
C ASP A 144 22.78 9.75 0.70
N ASN A 145 21.71 9.06 0.24
CA ASN A 145 21.21 9.12 -1.14
C ASN A 145 19.68 9.30 -1.11
N THR A 146 19.00 9.11 -2.24
CA THR A 146 17.53 9.25 -2.35
C THR A 146 16.72 8.18 -1.59
N GLY A 147 17.39 7.19 -1.00
CA GLY A 147 16.71 6.10 -0.31
C GLY A 147 15.80 5.30 -1.23
N PHE A 148 14.54 5.11 -0.83
CA PHE A 148 13.51 4.50 -1.67
C PHE A 148 12.65 5.52 -2.44
N PHE A 149 13.06 6.79 -2.45
CA PHE A 149 12.31 7.80 -3.21
C PHE A 149 12.45 7.56 -4.71
N LEU A 150 11.36 7.11 -5.36
CA LEU A 150 11.31 6.76 -6.79
C LEU A 150 12.39 5.75 -7.20
N GLU A 151 12.73 4.81 -6.33
CA GLU A 151 13.77 3.82 -6.59
C GLU A 151 13.25 2.69 -7.49
N GLU A 152 14.05 2.31 -8.46
CA GLU A 152 13.79 1.19 -9.38
C GLU A 152 14.85 0.10 -9.24
N ILE A 153 14.42 -1.08 -8.81
CA ILE A 153 15.31 -2.22 -8.60
C ILE A 153 15.17 -3.20 -9.77
N ASN A 154 16.22 -3.33 -10.58
CA ASN A 154 16.25 -4.30 -11.68
C ASN A 154 16.22 -5.75 -11.17
N PRO A 155 15.78 -6.71 -12.01
CA PRO A 155 15.79 -8.13 -11.66
C PRO A 155 17.15 -8.61 -11.14
N GLY A 156 17.12 -9.32 -10.02
CA GLY A 156 18.28 -9.86 -9.32
C GLY A 156 19.03 -8.88 -8.42
N ASN A 157 18.76 -7.58 -8.52
CA ASN A 157 19.40 -6.55 -7.70
C ASN A 157 18.67 -6.34 -6.36
N SER A 158 19.37 -5.65 -5.44
CA SER A 158 18.83 -5.23 -4.14
C SER A 158 19.26 -3.81 -3.80
N VAL A 159 18.42 -3.12 -3.04
CA VAL A 159 18.69 -1.79 -2.46
C VAL A 159 18.44 -1.87 -0.96
N THR A 160 19.31 -1.24 -0.19
CA THR A 160 19.16 -1.06 1.26
C THR A 160 18.96 0.40 1.56
N SER A 161 17.92 0.71 2.34
CA SER A 161 17.60 2.08 2.71
C SER A 161 16.97 2.15 4.10
N THR A 162 16.94 3.34 4.66
CA THR A 162 16.30 3.66 5.94
C THR A 162 15.00 4.39 5.69
N VAL A 163 13.90 3.90 6.27
CA VAL A 163 12.58 4.54 6.25
C VAL A 163 12.34 5.16 7.62
N ALA A 164 12.00 6.45 7.64
CA ALA A 164 11.64 7.18 8.84
C ALA A 164 10.12 7.18 9.04
N ILE A 165 9.67 6.89 10.26
CA ILE A 165 8.25 6.89 10.63
C ILE A 165 8.09 7.65 11.93
N ASP A 166 7.40 8.80 11.90
CA ASP A 166 7.14 9.61 13.10
C ASP A 166 6.03 8.97 13.94
N VAL A 167 6.35 8.72 15.20
CA VAL A 167 5.41 8.11 16.16
C VAL A 167 5.51 8.80 17.52
N PRO A 168 4.44 8.75 18.34
CA PRO A 168 4.54 9.16 19.74
C PRO A 168 5.59 8.34 20.50
N GLN A 169 6.24 8.96 21.50
CA GLN A 169 7.31 8.33 22.28
C GLN A 169 6.87 7.02 22.98
N ASP A 170 5.62 6.96 23.45
CA ASP A 170 5.06 5.76 24.06
C ASP A 170 4.90 4.60 23.06
N VAL A 171 4.64 4.94 21.80
CA VAL A 171 4.59 3.97 20.69
C VAL A 171 5.98 3.46 20.35
N ALA A 172 6.97 4.36 20.26
CA ALA A 172 8.34 3.97 19.95
C ALA A 172 8.92 2.97 20.95
N ASN A 173 8.49 3.03 22.20
CA ASN A 173 8.93 2.14 23.29
C ASN A 173 8.00 0.93 23.49
N ALA A 174 6.95 0.81 22.68
CA ALA A 174 5.96 -0.24 22.84
C ALA A 174 6.47 -1.58 22.29
N LYS A 175 6.10 -2.67 22.99
CA LYS A 175 6.30 -4.03 22.49
C LYS A 175 5.23 -4.41 21.46
N GLY A 176 5.59 -5.33 20.58
CA GLY A 176 4.66 -5.88 19.60
C GLY A 176 4.44 -4.98 18.40
N LEU A 177 5.37 -4.08 18.12
CA LEU A 177 5.37 -3.32 16.88
C LEU A 177 5.59 -4.23 15.68
N GLN A 178 4.84 -3.99 14.62
CA GLN A 178 4.94 -4.73 13.38
C GLN A 178 5.24 -3.79 12.23
N LEU A 179 6.24 -4.15 11.43
CA LEU A 179 6.49 -3.51 10.14
C LEU A 179 5.66 -4.23 9.07
N GLN A 180 4.84 -3.50 8.35
CA GLN A 180 4.22 -3.99 7.12
C GLN A 180 5.14 -3.65 5.95
N VAL A 181 5.33 -4.62 5.09
CA VAL A 181 5.96 -4.49 3.77
C VAL A 181 4.96 -4.91 2.71
N GLN A 182 5.05 -4.32 1.51
CA GLN A 182 4.14 -4.64 0.41
C GLN A 182 4.87 -4.62 -0.93
N THR A 183 4.33 -5.35 -1.91
CA THR A 183 4.80 -5.32 -3.31
C THR A 183 3.89 -4.43 -4.14
N GLY A 184 4.52 -3.57 -4.94
CA GLY A 184 3.85 -2.70 -5.92
C GLY A 184 2.94 -1.64 -5.31
N VAL A 185 2.62 -0.64 -6.10
CA VAL A 185 1.82 0.54 -5.73
C VAL A 185 0.42 0.17 -5.21
N TRP A 186 -0.16 -0.89 -5.73
CA TRP A 186 -1.51 -1.35 -5.32
C TRP A 186 -1.49 -2.17 -4.03
N GLY A 187 -0.31 -2.57 -3.53
CA GLY A 187 -0.17 -3.31 -2.26
C GLY A 187 -1.01 -4.58 -2.19
N THR A 188 -1.11 -5.32 -3.30
CA THR A 188 -1.92 -6.53 -3.40
C THR A 188 -1.36 -7.66 -2.54
N GLU A 189 -0.05 -7.71 -2.37
CA GLU A 189 0.65 -8.67 -1.53
C GLU A 189 1.36 -7.94 -0.39
N LYS A 190 1.14 -8.42 0.84
CA LYS A 190 1.65 -7.79 2.07
C LYS A 190 2.10 -8.84 3.06
N ALA A 191 3.12 -8.48 3.84
CA ALA A 191 3.52 -9.24 5.02
C ALA A 191 3.73 -8.31 6.21
N ARG A 192 3.67 -8.86 7.42
CA ARG A 192 4.02 -8.15 8.65
C ARG A 192 5.17 -8.87 9.36
N ILE A 193 6.13 -8.10 9.78
CA ILE A 193 7.35 -8.49 10.49
C ILE A 193 7.26 -7.93 11.90
N ASN A 194 7.48 -8.73 12.92
CA ASN A 194 7.60 -8.20 14.29
C ASN A 194 8.99 -7.58 14.44
N ILE A 195 9.02 -6.31 14.82
CA ILE A 195 10.27 -5.53 14.89
C ILE A 195 10.67 -5.18 16.33
N GLN A 196 9.77 -5.43 17.29
CA GLN A 196 10.01 -5.15 18.70
C GLN A 196 9.12 -6.02 19.62
#